data_387a311772b273aa2214b18dcdb83b8c
#
_entry.id   387a311772b273aa2214b18dcdb83b8c
#
_cell.length_a   1.000
_cell.length_b   1.000
_cell.length_c   1.000
_cell.angle_alpha   90.00
_cell.angle_beta   90.00
_cell.angle_gamma   90.00
#
_symmetry.space_group_name_H-M   'P 1'
#
loop_
_entity.id
_entity.type
_entity.pdbx_description
1 polymer ?
#
loop_
_entity_poly.entity_id
_entity_poly.type
_entity_poly.pdbx_seq_one_letter_code
_entity_poly.pdbx_strand_id
1 'polypeptide(L)'
;RLLTEPRVIIFYITLLFYPISSRLTLLHDVEISTSFLTPWTTMPAIACIVFLVFLGFYIARKSPLISFSILFFLLNHLTEGSLVPLELIYEHRNYIPSMLFFVPVAIFLLKVIDHFSYQKSVQRLITALVVFLLFAQGDTAFSRNALFAHPLLLMEDNVKKSPNLSRVHHNLGSVYWTNGAYEKACQSYENALRFNRHINKTDVAVTLHSLGMCRLYAKGDPDSAMAYLQSAIDVDPSYWPSYKDASICLLQKGSIKEAAEKIRTALTMWPNNSELHEAFGLILLKTGKYDQAILEARRAIAVDPRRYSPLTILAEAFRKKGDIGLAVAYWEKFLEKYPDNLQGNFALIELYFVQNNRGKLFRTVEKLTTLKRSRTWDEFMNDDIDKMAPAAFSPDREKLLEIIENAYLKRS
;
A
#
# COMPACT_ATOMS: atom_id res chain seq x y z
N ARG A 1 -1.40 16.48 -21.34
CA ARG A 1 -2.23 16.68 -20.16
C ARG A 1 -3.22 17.85 -20.38
N LEU A 2 -2.76 19.07 -20.64
CA LEU A 2 -3.63 20.24 -20.82
C LEU A 2 -4.74 20.04 -21.85
N LEU A 3 -4.49 19.29 -22.92
CA LEU A 3 -5.51 18.93 -23.93
C LEU A 3 -6.51 17.88 -23.43
N THR A 4 -6.12 17.07 -22.43
CA THR A 4 -6.98 16.02 -21.87
C THR A 4 -7.92 16.56 -20.80
N GLU A 5 -7.49 17.56 -20.01
CA GLU A 5 -8.24 18.12 -18.89
C GLU A 5 -9.67 18.59 -19.26
N PRO A 6 -9.93 19.27 -20.38
CA PRO A 6 -11.30 19.61 -20.77
C PRO A 6 -12.23 18.41 -20.86
N ARG A 7 -11.73 17.27 -21.37
CA ARG A 7 -12.48 16.02 -21.45
C ARG A 7 -12.76 15.43 -20.06
N VAL A 8 -11.79 15.55 -19.16
CA VAL A 8 -11.94 15.13 -17.76
C VAL A 8 -13.00 15.97 -17.05
N ILE A 9 -13.00 17.29 -17.25
CA ILE A 9 -14.03 18.18 -16.66
C ILE A 9 -15.43 17.82 -17.19
N ILE A 10 -15.56 17.58 -18.50
CA ILE A 10 -16.85 17.13 -19.09
C ILE A 10 -17.25 15.77 -18.52
N PHE A 11 -16.30 14.85 -18.32
CA PHE A 11 -16.57 13.57 -17.68
C PHE A 11 -17.11 13.77 -16.26
N TYR A 12 -16.51 14.64 -15.43
CA TYR A 12 -17.00 14.96 -14.09
C TYR A 12 -18.41 15.55 -14.11
N ILE A 13 -18.70 16.48 -15.04
CA ILE A 13 -20.05 17.02 -15.23
C ILE A 13 -21.05 15.89 -15.50
N THR A 14 -20.73 15.00 -16.45
CA THR A 14 -21.62 13.87 -16.77
C THR A 14 -21.76 12.89 -15.62
N LEU A 15 -20.73 12.72 -14.79
CA LEU A 15 -20.77 11.85 -13.64
C LEU A 15 -21.67 12.39 -12.52
N LEU A 16 -21.72 13.72 -12.35
CA LEU A 16 -22.63 14.36 -11.39
C LEU A 16 -24.11 14.15 -11.73
N PHE A 17 -24.44 14.16 -13.05
CA PHE A 17 -25.84 13.90 -13.49
C PHE A 17 -26.17 12.42 -13.58
N TYR A 18 -25.18 11.56 -13.86
CA TYR A 18 -25.39 10.14 -14.11
C TYR A 18 -24.32 9.28 -13.41
N PRO A 19 -24.36 9.22 -12.07
CA PRO A 19 -23.39 8.50 -11.27
C PRO A 19 -23.74 7.01 -11.14
N ILE A 20 -23.83 6.29 -12.24
CA ILE A 20 -24.08 4.84 -12.18
C ILE A 20 -22.84 4.08 -11.72
N SER A 21 -23.05 2.97 -11.02
CA SER A 21 -21.99 2.14 -10.42
C SER A 21 -20.90 1.74 -11.43
N SER A 22 -21.27 1.45 -12.70
CA SER A 22 -20.31 1.06 -13.74
C SER A 22 -19.34 2.17 -14.15
N ARG A 23 -19.65 3.43 -13.86
CA ARG A 23 -18.81 4.60 -14.17
C ARG A 23 -17.97 5.07 -12.99
N LEU A 24 -18.27 4.59 -11.79
CA LEU A 24 -17.57 4.94 -10.57
C LEU A 24 -16.45 3.93 -10.32
N THR A 25 -15.19 4.36 -10.46
CA THR A 25 -13.99 3.55 -10.20
C THR A 25 -12.91 4.39 -9.53
N LEU A 26 -12.02 3.76 -8.77
CA LEU A 26 -10.89 4.50 -8.17
C LEU A 26 -9.87 4.97 -9.21
N LEU A 27 -9.67 4.17 -10.25
CA LEU A 27 -8.69 4.44 -11.30
C LEU A 27 -9.39 4.32 -12.65
N HIS A 28 -9.41 5.44 -13.38
CA HIS A 28 -10.02 5.53 -14.69
C HIS A 28 -8.99 5.32 -15.79
N ASP A 29 -9.32 4.46 -16.75
CA ASP A 29 -8.55 4.33 -18.00
C ASP A 29 -8.97 5.47 -18.94
N VAL A 30 -8.12 6.49 -19.04
CA VAL A 30 -8.39 7.70 -19.83
C VAL A 30 -7.44 7.77 -21.00
N GLU A 31 -7.99 7.78 -22.19
CA GLU A 31 -7.22 8.04 -23.38
C GLU A 31 -6.65 9.48 -23.37
N ILE A 32 -5.33 9.60 -23.44
CA ILE A 32 -4.64 10.89 -23.41
C ILE A 32 -4.82 11.61 -24.75
N SER A 33 -5.19 12.88 -24.72
CA SER A 33 -5.28 13.72 -25.92
C SER A 33 -3.88 14.06 -26.42
N THR A 34 -3.53 13.56 -27.61
CA THR A 34 -2.23 13.81 -28.26
C THR A 34 -2.27 15.03 -29.20
N SER A 35 -3.46 15.40 -29.66
CA SER A 35 -3.72 16.59 -30.47
C SER A 35 -5.12 17.14 -30.23
N PHE A 36 -5.47 18.26 -30.85
CA PHE A 36 -6.83 18.81 -30.78
C PHE A 36 -7.89 17.88 -31.37
N LEU A 37 -7.51 17.01 -32.32
CA LEU A 37 -8.42 16.09 -33.01
C LEU A 37 -8.32 14.64 -32.54
N THR A 38 -7.33 14.32 -31.73
CA THR A 38 -7.10 12.94 -31.27
C THR A 38 -7.04 12.88 -29.76
N PRO A 39 -8.02 12.26 -29.12
CA PRO A 39 -9.27 11.72 -29.71
C PRO A 39 -10.23 12.84 -30.14
N TRP A 40 -11.15 12.53 -31.03
CA TRP A 40 -12.09 13.51 -31.63
C TRP A 40 -12.91 14.30 -30.60
N THR A 41 -13.10 13.76 -29.40
CA THR A 41 -13.83 14.38 -28.26
C THR A 41 -13.09 15.57 -27.64
N THR A 42 -11.81 15.80 -27.98
CA THR A 42 -10.99 16.86 -27.40
C THR A 42 -11.49 18.25 -27.81
N MET A 43 -11.73 18.48 -29.10
CA MET A 43 -12.24 19.79 -29.59
C MET A 43 -13.64 20.13 -29.06
N PRO A 44 -14.63 19.22 -29.08
CA PRO A 44 -15.93 19.49 -28.47
C PRO A 44 -15.84 19.81 -26.98
N ALA A 45 -14.98 19.10 -26.22
CA ALA A 45 -14.79 19.39 -24.81
C ALA A 45 -14.21 20.78 -24.56
N ILE A 46 -13.18 21.19 -25.31
CA ILE A 46 -12.62 22.53 -25.24
C ILE A 46 -13.68 23.57 -25.57
N ALA A 47 -14.41 23.39 -26.67
CA ALA A 47 -15.48 24.32 -27.08
C ALA A 47 -16.56 24.46 -25.99
N CYS A 48 -16.94 23.36 -25.33
CA CYS A 48 -17.89 23.36 -24.23
C CYS A 48 -17.36 24.17 -23.04
N ILE A 49 -16.10 23.96 -22.63
CA ILE A 49 -15.50 24.72 -21.52
C ILE A 49 -15.43 26.22 -21.83
N VAL A 50 -14.98 26.59 -23.05
CA VAL A 50 -14.94 27.98 -23.48
C VAL A 50 -16.35 28.59 -23.48
N PHE A 51 -17.34 27.86 -23.95
CA PHE A 51 -18.73 28.28 -23.89
C PHE A 51 -19.22 28.51 -22.47
N LEU A 52 -18.93 27.60 -21.54
CA LEU A 52 -19.32 27.72 -20.11
C LEU A 52 -18.65 28.92 -19.45
N VAL A 53 -17.38 29.20 -19.75
CA VAL A 53 -16.67 30.40 -19.26
C VAL A 53 -17.37 31.65 -19.79
N PHE A 54 -17.60 31.73 -21.11
CA PHE A 54 -18.29 32.88 -21.75
C PHE A 54 -19.69 33.06 -21.15
N LEU A 55 -20.47 31.98 -21.01
CA LEU A 55 -21.80 32.01 -20.43
C LEU A 55 -21.76 32.55 -18.98
N GLY A 56 -20.80 32.09 -18.18
CA GLY A 56 -20.60 32.54 -16.80
C GLY A 56 -20.45 34.06 -16.73
N PHE A 57 -19.58 34.63 -17.54
CA PHE A 57 -19.41 36.10 -17.60
C PHE A 57 -20.63 36.83 -18.19
N TYR A 58 -21.25 36.30 -19.24
CA TYR A 58 -22.41 36.91 -19.90
C TYR A 58 -23.60 37.06 -18.96
N ILE A 59 -23.89 36.04 -18.14
CA ILE A 59 -25.04 36.07 -17.24
C ILE A 59 -24.73 36.71 -15.88
N ALA A 60 -23.50 37.11 -15.60
CA ALA A 60 -23.04 37.60 -14.30
C ALA A 60 -23.91 38.73 -13.73
N ARG A 61 -24.35 39.67 -14.56
CA ARG A 61 -25.21 40.77 -14.13
C ARG A 61 -26.68 40.38 -13.93
N LYS A 62 -27.20 39.39 -14.71
CA LYS A 62 -28.61 38.96 -14.67
C LYS A 62 -28.90 37.90 -13.64
N SER A 63 -27.97 37.01 -13.43
CA SER A 63 -28.10 35.86 -12.52
C SER A 63 -26.74 35.56 -11.83
N PRO A 64 -26.34 36.43 -10.86
CA PRO A 64 -25.00 36.36 -10.27
C PRO A 64 -24.70 35.05 -9.59
N LEU A 65 -25.71 34.43 -8.94
CA LEU A 65 -25.53 33.15 -8.27
C LEU A 65 -25.26 32.00 -9.25
N ILE A 66 -25.94 31.97 -10.39
CA ILE A 66 -25.70 30.97 -11.45
C ILE A 66 -24.32 31.17 -12.07
N SER A 67 -23.97 32.44 -12.38
CA SER A 67 -22.65 32.79 -12.87
C SER A 67 -21.55 32.33 -11.91
N PHE A 68 -21.68 32.66 -10.64
CA PHE A 68 -20.73 32.28 -9.62
C PHE A 68 -20.59 30.76 -9.53
N SER A 69 -21.69 30.00 -9.56
CA SER A 69 -21.63 28.52 -9.51
C SER A 69 -20.85 27.91 -10.68
N ILE A 70 -21.08 28.43 -11.90
CA ILE A 70 -20.36 27.95 -13.11
C ILE A 70 -18.87 28.29 -13.02
N LEU A 71 -18.54 29.55 -12.72
CA LEU A 71 -17.15 30.01 -12.65
C LEU A 71 -16.40 29.36 -11.48
N PHE A 72 -17.05 29.17 -10.34
CA PHE A 72 -16.50 28.47 -9.19
C PHE A 72 -16.11 27.03 -9.54
N PHE A 73 -17.02 26.29 -10.22
CA PHE A 73 -16.74 24.93 -10.68
C PHE A 73 -15.51 24.89 -11.57
N LEU A 74 -15.45 25.75 -12.60
CA LEU A 74 -14.35 25.77 -13.56
C LEU A 74 -13.04 26.24 -12.93
N LEU A 75 -13.08 27.25 -12.05
CA LEU A 75 -11.87 27.78 -11.40
C LEU A 75 -11.21 26.73 -10.50
N ASN A 76 -12.00 25.97 -9.72
CA ASN A 76 -11.45 24.91 -8.88
C ASN A 76 -10.82 23.77 -9.70
N HIS A 77 -11.39 23.41 -10.84
CA HIS A 77 -10.76 22.47 -11.76
C HIS A 77 -9.50 23.02 -12.43
N LEU A 78 -9.40 24.32 -12.66
CA LEU A 78 -8.19 24.94 -13.21
C LEU A 78 -6.99 24.79 -12.26
N THR A 79 -7.19 24.90 -10.94
CA THR A 79 -6.12 24.76 -9.94
C THR A 79 -5.60 23.32 -9.87
N GLU A 80 -6.46 22.32 -10.01
CA GLU A 80 -6.09 20.90 -9.93
C GLU A 80 -5.64 20.31 -11.28
N GLY A 81 -6.21 20.79 -12.39
CA GLY A 81 -5.88 20.41 -13.76
C GLY A 81 -4.58 21.03 -14.30
N SER A 82 -3.76 21.65 -13.44
CA SER A 82 -2.56 22.37 -13.79
C SER A 82 -1.38 21.48 -14.21
N LEU A 83 -0.19 22.06 -14.31
CA LEU A 83 1.07 21.40 -14.72
C LEU A 83 1.58 20.34 -13.72
N VAL A 84 0.98 20.22 -12.55
CA VAL A 84 1.38 19.24 -11.54
C VAL A 84 1.06 17.83 -12.05
N PRO A 85 2.00 16.87 -12.00
CA PRO A 85 1.83 15.50 -12.51
C PRO A 85 1.02 14.63 -11.54
N LEU A 86 -0.24 15.03 -11.28
CA LEU A 86 -1.20 14.24 -10.51
C LEU A 86 -1.99 13.30 -11.44
N GLU A 87 -2.67 12.31 -10.89
CA GLU A 87 -3.63 11.48 -11.63
C GLU A 87 -4.65 12.35 -12.37
N LEU A 88 -5.04 11.94 -13.59
CA LEU A 88 -5.96 12.72 -14.42
C LEU A 88 -7.37 12.77 -13.84
N ILE A 89 -7.88 11.62 -13.37
CA ILE A 89 -9.23 11.51 -12.78
C ILE A 89 -9.12 10.93 -11.38
N TYR A 90 -9.64 11.69 -10.43
CA TYR A 90 -9.89 11.25 -9.06
C TYR A 90 -11.25 11.74 -8.61
N GLU A 91 -12.18 10.85 -8.29
CA GLU A 91 -13.56 11.21 -7.94
C GLU A 91 -13.64 12.23 -6.79
N HIS A 92 -12.77 12.10 -5.78
CA HIS A 92 -12.77 13.01 -4.63
C HIS A 92 -12.33 14.45 -4.96
N ARG A 93 -11.59 14.69 -6.06
CA ARG A 93 -11.23 16.04 -6.50
C ARG A 93 -12.43 16.84 -6.95
N ASN A 94 -13.50 16.17 -7.37
CA ASN A 94 -14.72 16.83 -7.77
C ASN A 94 -15.58 17.33 -6.58
N TYR A 95 -15.20 17.02 -5.34
CA TYR A 95 -15.98 17.41 -4.15
C TYR A 95 -16.14 18.92 -4.01
N ILE A 96 -15.04 19.68 -3.96
CA ILE A 96 -15.06 21.13 -3.81
C ILE A 96 -15.67 21.80 -5.06
N PRO A 97 -15.22 21.48 -6.29
CA PRO A 97 -15.83 22.05 -7.49
C PRO A 97 -17.33 21.85 -7.57
N SER A 98 -17.85 20.65 -7.22
CA SER A 98 -19.27 20.33 -7.34
C SER A 98 -20.16 20.91 -6.26
N MET A 99 -19.61 21.52 -5.21
CA MET A 99 -20.35 22.02 -4.04
C MET A 99 -21.50 22.96 -4.42
N LEU A 100 -21.31 23.81 -5.42
CA LEU A 100 -22.32 24.76 -5.92
C LEU A 100 -22.91 24.33 -7.27
N PHE A 101 -22.49 23.21 -7.84
CA PHE A 101 -22.85 22.76 -9.17
C PHE A 101 -24.38 22.60 -9.36
N PHE A 102 -25.06 22.08 -8.33
CA PHE A 102 -26.51 21.85 -8.39
C PHE A 102 -27.36 23.11 -8.11
N VAL A 103 -26.78 24.25 -7.74
CA VAL A 103 -27.54 25.49 -7.50
C VAL A 103 -28.27 25.96 -8.76
N PRO A 104 -27.63 26.06 -9.96
CA PRO A 104 -28.35 26.38 -11.20
C PRO A 104 -29.45 25.38 -11.53
N VAL A 105 -29.20 24.09 -11.29
CA VAL A 105 -30.17 23.01 -11.53
C VAL A 105 -31.39 23.16 -10.61
N ALA A 106 -31.16 23.40 -9.32
CA ALA A 106 -32.22 23.62 -8.36
C ALA A 106 -33.06 24.84 -8.70
N ILE A 107 -32.46 25.98 -9.05
CA ILE A 107 -33.16 27.18 -9.49
C ILE A 107 -33.99 26.88 -10.74
N PHE A 108 -33.45 26.16 -11.71
CA PHE A 108 -34.17 25.78 -12.92
C PHE A 108 -35.39 24.90 -12.57
N LEU A 109 -35.20 23.85 -11.77
CA LEU A 109 -36.27 22.94 -11.36
C LEU A 109 -37.39 23.66 -10.60
N LEU A 110 -37.06 24.60 -9.69
CA LEU A 110 -38.03 25.40 -8.98
C LEU A 110 -38.87 26.26 -9.94
N LYS A 111 -38.23 26.93 -10.92
CA LYS A 111 -38.95 27.70 -11.95
C LYS A 111 -39.83 26.82 -12.82
N VAL A 112 -39.43 25.63 -13.15
CA VAL A 112 -40.26 24.67 -13.90
C VAL A 112 -41.47 24.24 -13.06
N ILE A 113 -41.29 23.91 -11.80
CA ILE A 113 -42.37 23.55 -10.88
C ILE A 113 -43.37 24.69 -10.72
N ASP A 114 -42.88 25.92 -10.56
CA ASP A 114 -43.73 27.13 -10.44
C ASP A 114 -44.48 27.43 -11.75
N HIS A 115 -43.86 27.25 -12.88
CA HIS A 115 -44.49 27.42 -14.21
C HIS A 115 -45.73 26.52 -14.36
N PHE A 116 -45.67 25.29 -13.86
CA PHE A 116 -46.80 24.35 -13.89
C PHE A 116 -47.68 24.44 -12.63
N SER A 117 -47.61 25.50 -11.85
CA SER A 117 -48.37 25.66 -10.59
C SER A 117 -49.89 25.50 -10.74
N TYR A 118 -50.46 25.88 -11.89
CA TYR A 118 -51.86 25.69 -12.24
C TYR A 118 -52.23 24.27 -12.69
N GLN A 119 -51.25 23.47 -13.15
CA GLN A 119 -51.46 22.09 -13.57
C GLN A 119 -50.95 21.11 -12.49
N LYS A 120 -51.73 20.94 -11.42
CA LYS A 120 -51.35 20.19 -10.22
C LYS A 120 -50.87 18.76 -10.51
N SER A 121 -51.41 18.10 -11.56
CA SER A 121 -50.97 16.75 -11.94
C SER A 121 -49.56 16.76 -12.53
N VAL A 122 -49.24 17.73 -13.39
CA VAL A 122 -47.90 17.90 -13.99
C VAL A 122 -46.89 18.28 -12.92
N GLN A 123 -47.23 19.21 -12.04
CA GLN A 123 -46.38 19.61 -10.91
C GLN A 123 -46.03 18.41 -10.03
N ARG A 124 -47.03 17.60 -9.66
CA ARG A 124 -46.81 16.38 -8.87
C ARG A 124 -45.94 15.38 -9.56
N LEU A 125 -46.12 15.17 -10.89
CA LEU A 125 -45.30 14.26 -11.68
C LEU A 125 -43.83 14.70 -11.71
N ILE A 126 -43.58 16.00 -11.94
CA ILE A 126 -42.20 16.56 -11.96
C ILE A 126 -41.55 16.38 -10.59
N THR A 127 -42.29 16.73 -9.50
CA THR A 127 -41.77 16.55 -8.14
C THR A 127 -41.43 15.10 -7.83
N ALA A 128 -42.33 14.16 -8.20
CA ALA A 128 -42.11 12.73 -8.00
C ALA A 128 -40.87 12.23 -8.78
N LEU A 129 -40.67 12.70 -10.02
CA LEU A 129 -39.48 12.37 -10.81
C LEU A 129 -38.19 12.88 -10.17
N VAL A 130 -38.20 14.12 -9.67
CA VAL A 130 -37.03 14.68 -8.98
C VAL A 130 -36.71 13.88 -7.72
N VAL A 131 -37.70 13.55 -6.90
CA VAL A 131 -37.54 12.74 -5.69
C VAL A 131 -36.98 11.34 -6.06
N PHE A 132 -37.52 10.72 -7.11
CA PHE A 132 -37.03 9.42 -7.61
C PHE A 132 -35.57 9.48 -8.05
N LEU A 133 -35.18 10.53 -8.77
CA LEU A 133 -33.77 10.71 -9.22
C LEU A 133 -32.83 10.92 -8.02
N LEU A 134 -33.24 11.70 -7.02
CA LEU A 134 -32.45 11.87 -5.81
C LEU A 134 -32.29 10.57 -5.01
N PHE A 135 -33.38 9.78 -4.92
CA PHE A 135 -33.30 8.47 -4.29
C PHE A 135 -32.37 7.51 -5.03
N ALA A 136 -32.46 7.45 -6.36
CA ALA A 136 -31.58 6.63 -7.19
C ALA A 136 -30.08 7.02 -7.04
N GLN A 137 -29.79 8.32 -6.95
CA GLN A 137 -28.43 8.81 -6.68
C GLN A 137 -27.96 8.40 -5.27
N GLY A 138 -28.83 8.51 -4.28
CA GLY A 138 -28.54 8.09 -2.90
C GLY A 138 -28.24 6.59 -2.81
N ASP A 139 -29.02 5.76 -3.47
CA ASP A 139 -28.80 4.31 -3.54
C ASP A 139 -27.46 3.97 -4.20
N THR A 140 -27.11 4.62 -5.32
CA THR A 140 -25.81 4.44 -5.98
C THR A 140 -24.65 4.83 -5.06
N ALA A 141 -24.77 5.96 -4.34
CA ALA A 141 -23.74 6.39 -3.39
C ALA A 141 -23.61 5.41 -2.22
N PHE A 142 -24.71 4.90 -1.70
CA PHE A 142 -24.73 3.90 -0.63
C PHE A 142 -24.05 2.59 -1.08
N SER A 143 -24.45 2.07 -2.24
CA SER A 143 -23.85 0.85 -2.81
C SER A 143 -22.36 1.00 -3.09
N ARG A 144 -21.93 2.19 -3.53
CA ARG A 144 -20.51 2.50 -3.73
C ARG A 144 -19.75 2.53 -2.40
N ASN A 145 -20.29 3.16 -1.38
CA ASN A 145 -19.67 3.22 -0.06
C ASN A 145 -19.55 1.83 0.58
N ALA A 146 -20.50 0.93 0.36
CA ALA A 146 -20.42 -0.46 0.82
C ALA A 146 -19.21 -1.21 0.25
N LEU A 147 -18.82 -0.94 -1.00
CA LEU A 147 -17.62 -1.55 -1.60
C LEU A 147 -16.32 -1.11 -0.91
N PHE A 148 -16.24 0.12 -0.40
CA PHE A 148 -15.05 0.59 0.32
C PHE A 148 -14.79 -0.16 1.63
N ALA A 149 -15.82 -0.76 2.23
CA ALA A 149 -15.67 -1.60 3.41
C ALA A 149 -14.94 -2.94 3.10
N HIS A 150 -14.84 -3.32 1.83
CA HIS A 150 -14.29 -4.61 1.38
C HIS A 150 -13.19 -4.40 0.33
N PRO A 151 -11.92 -4.21 0.73
CA PRO A 151 -10.83 -3.87 -0.19
C PRO A 151 -10.68 -4.83 -1.39
N LEU A 152 -10.89 -6.14 -1.17
CA LEU A 152 -10.79 -7.13 -2.25
C LEU A 152 -11.88 -6.91 -3.30
N LEU A 153 -13.15 -6.79 -2.87
CA LEU A 153 -14.27 -6.56 -3.80
C LEU A 153 -14.12 -5.23 -4.55
N LEU A 154 -13.59 -4.21 -3.88
CA LEU A 154 -13.31 -2.91 -4.49
C LEU A 154 -12.25 -3.03 -5.58
N MET A 155 -11.16 -3.77 -5.35
CA MET A 155 -10.09 -3.93 -6.36
C MET A 155 -10.56 -4.82 -7.52
N GLU A 156 -11.33 -5.87 -7.26
CA GLU A 156 -11.93 -6.70 -8.31
C GLU A 156 -12.91 -5.89 -9.18
N ASP A 157 -13.72 -5.01 -8.58
CA ASP A 157 -14.60 -4.09 -9.29
C ASP A 157 -13.81 -3.12 -10.18
N ASN A 158 -12.70 -2.57 -9.67
CA ASN A 158 -11.82 -1.68 -10.44
C ASN A 158 -11.19 -2.40 -11.65
N VAL A 159 -10.75 -3.64 -11.50
CA VAL A 159 -10.21 -4.44 -12.61
C VAL A 159 -11.27 -4.70 -13.67
N LYS A 160 -12.54 -4.99 -13.28
CA LYS A 160 -13.64 -5.15 -14.22
C LYS A 160 -13.94 -3.89 -15.03
N LYS A 161 -13.78 -2.71 -14.42
CA LYS A 161 -14.08 -1.40 -15.03
C LYS A 161 -12.93 -0.83 -15.85
N SER A 162 -11.69 -1.12 -15.46
CA SER A 162 -10.47 -0.65 -16.11
C SER A 162 -9.48 -1.80 -16.38
N PRO A 163 -9.86 -2.82 -17.17
CA PRO A 163 -9.10 -4.06 -17.31
C PRO A 163 -7.72 -3.89 -17.97
N ASN A 164 -7.51 -2.82 -18.71
CA ASN A 164 -6.26 -2.58 -19.43
C ASN A 164 -5.29 -1.66 -18.65
N LEU A 165 -5.66 -1.24 -17.44
CA LEU A 165 -4.85 -0.35 -16.64
C LEU A 165 -3.95 -1.17 -15.68
N SER A 166 -2.64 -1.13 -15.90
CA SER A 166 -1.65 -1.85 -15.09
C SER A 166 -1.84 -1.64 -13.59
N ARG A 167 -2.08 -0.41 -13.15
CA ARG A 167 -2.20 -0.06 -11.74
C ARG A 167 -3.35 -0.76 -11.02
N VAL A 168 -4.49 -1.03 -11.69
CA VAL A 168 -5.61 -1.77 -11.04
C VAL A 168 -5.22 -3.21 -10.76
N HIS A 169 -4.46 -3.83 -11.66
CA HIS A 169 -3.93 -5.18 -11.46
C HIS A 169 -2.87 -5.23 -10.37
N HIS A 170 -1.97 -4.23 -10.34
CA HIS A 170 -0.99 -4.11 -9.27
C HIS A 170 -1.66 -3.97 -7.89
N ASN A 171 -2.65 -3.08 -7.76
CA ASN A 171 -3.38 -2.87 -6.52
C ASN A 171 -4.15 -4.13 -6.09
N LEU A 172 -4.77 -4.84 -7.03
CA LEU A 172 -5.42 -6.13 -6.75
C LEU A 172 -4.38 -7.16 -6.24
N GLY A 173 -3.21 -7.23 -6.89
CA GLY A 173 -2.09 -8.06 -6.45
C GLY A 173 -1.67 -7.75 -5.01
N SER A 174 -1.58 -6.46 -4.66
CA SER A 174 -1.23 -6.02 -3.30
C SER A 174 -2.28 -6.44 -2.26
N VAL A 175 -3.56 -6.41 -2.61
CA VAL A 175 -4.62 -6.89 -1.71
C VAL A 175 -4.58 -8.41 -1.57
N TYR A 176 -4.33 -9.17 -2.64
CA TYR A 176 -4.13 -10.62 -2.54
C TYR A 176 -2.88 -10.96 -1.69
N TRP A 177 -1.80 -10.20 -1.85
CA TRP A 177 -0.59 -10.33 -1.05
C TRP A 177 -0.87 -10.18 0.45
N THR A 178 -1.55 -9.11 0.86
CA THR A 178 -1.88 -8.85 2.27
C THR A 178 -2.81 -9.89 2.88
N ASN A 179 -3.61 -10.56 2.05
CA ASN A 179 -4.48 -11.67 2.45
C ASN A 179 -3.79 -13.04 2.40
N GLY A 180 -2.49 -13.10 2.10
CA GLY A 180 -1.73 -14.36 2.00
C GLY A 180 -2.04 -15.21 0.77
N ALA A 181 -2.81 -14.70 -0.18
CA ALA A 181 -3.17 -15.39 -1.44
C ALA A 181 -2.08 -15.16 -2.51
N TYR A 182 -0.88 -15.68 -2.23
CA TYR A 182 0.33 -15.36 -3.00
C TYR A 182 0.25 -15.74 -4.49
N GLU A 183 -0.36 -16.88 -4.86
CA GLU A 183 -0.53 -17.27 -6.26
C GLU A 183 -1.39 -16.28 -7.04
N LYS A 184 -2.50 -15.82 -6.44
CA LYS A 184 -3.37 -14.81 -7.05
C LYS A 184 -2.68 -13.45 -7.14
N ALA A 185 -1.85 -13.12 -6.15
CA ALA A 185 -1.03 -11.91 -6.18
C ALA A 185 -0.04 -11.95 -7.34
N CYS A 186 0.72 -13.06 -7.51
CA CYS A 186 1.63 -13.25 -8.64
C CYS A 186 0.92 -13.05 -9.99
N GLN A 187 -0.23 -13.70 -10.19
CA GLN A 187 -1.01 -13.58 -11.43
C GLN A 187 -1.45 -12.13 -11.69
N SER A 188 -1.85 -11.43 -10.64
CA SER A 188 -2.27 -10.03 -10.75
C SER A 188 -1.09 -9.11 -11.11
N TYR A 189 0.10 -9.33 -10.54
CA TYR A 189 1.31 -8.56 -10.90
C TYR A 189 1.78 -8.88 -12.33
N GLU A 190 1.66 -10.13 -12.79
CA GLU A 190 1.93 -10.50 -14.20
C GLU A 190 0.99 -9.77 -15.16
N ASN A 191 -0.30 -9.69 -14.84
CA ASN A 191 -1.25 -8.91 -15.62
C ASN A 191 -0.90 -7.42 -15.60
N ALA A 192 -0.46 -6.87 -14.46
CA ALA A 192 0.00 -5.50 -14.38
C ALA A 192 1.17 -5.21 -15.34
N LEU A 193 2.11 -6.12 -15.48
CA LEU A 193 3.22 -5.99 -16.45
C LEU A 193 2.77 -6.15 -17.90
N ARG A 194 1.75 -6.99 -18.17
CA ARG A 194 1.18 -7.17 -19.52
C ARG A 194 0.53 -5.89 -20.05
N PHE A 195 -0.19 -5.16 -19.19
CA PHE A 195 -0.91 -3.92 -19.57
C PHE A 195 -0.06 -2.65 -19.38
N ASN A 196 1.24 -2.76 -19.55
CA ASN A 196 2.25 -1.72 -19.30
C ASN A 196 2.22 -0.55 -20.33
N ARG A 197 1.05 -0.06 -20.71
CA ARG A 197 0.93 1.14 -21.55
C ARG A 197 0.99 2.41 -20.68
N HIS A 198 1.91 3.33 -20.98
CA HIS A 198 2.06 4.63 -20.32
C HIS A 198 2.45 4.62 -18.83
N ILE A 199 3.19 3.59 -18.37
CA ILE A 199 3.69 3.53 -17.00
C ILE A 199 5.08 4.15 -16.92
N ASN A 200 5.34 4.86 -15.81
CA ASN A 200 6.70 5.31 -15.52
C ASN A 200 7.60 4.13 -15.10
N LYS A 201 8.92 4.31 -15.20
CA LYS A 201 9.90 3.27 -14.87
C LYS A 201 9.76 2.78 -13.43
N THR A 202 9.44 3.67 -12.51
CA THR A 202 9.30 3.32 -11.09
C THR A 202 8.12 2.38 -10.85
N ASP A 203 6.95 2.61 -11.48
CA ASP A 203 5.80 1.70 -11.34
C ASP A 203 6.10 0.31 -11.90
N VAL A 204 6.88 0.24 -13.00
CA VAL A 204 7.34 -1.06 -13.55
C VAL A 204 8.29 -1.74 -12.57
N ALA A 205 9.26 -1.02 -12.01
CA ALA A 205 10.20 -1.55 -11.03
C ALA A 205 9.49 -2.04 -9.76
N VAL A 206 8.52 -1.27 -9.25
CA VAL A 206 7.68 -1.67 -8.11
C VAL A 206 6.91 -2.97 -8.40
N THR A 207 6.36 -3.10 -9.62
CA THR A 207 5.60 -4.30 -10.00
C THR A 207 6.52 -5.51 -10.17
N LEU A 208 7.68 -5.34 -10.79
CA LEU A 208 8.70 -6.40 -10.92
C LEU A 208 9.21 -6.85 -9.54
N HIS A 209 9.50 -5.90 -8.65
CA HIS A 209 9.87 -6.19 -7.27
C HIS A 209 8.78 -6.99 -6.55
N SER A 210 7.52 -6.54 -6.62
CA SER A 210 6.38 -7.21 -6.00
C SER A 210 6.20 -8.64 -6.55
N LEU A 211 6.39 -8.83 -7.85
CA LEU A 211 6.34 -10.15 -8.49
C LEU A 211 7.49 -11.04 -8.01
N GLY A 212 8.70 -10.51 -7.88
CA GLY A 212 9.86 -11.24 -7.33
C GLY A 212 9.58 -11.74 -5.90
N MET A 213 9.10 -10.87 -5.03
CA MET A 213 8.72 -11.25 -3.67
C MET A 213 7.59 -12.28 -3.66
N CYS A 214 6.62 -12.11 -4.55
CA CYS A 214 5.51 -13.04 -4.70
C CYS A 214 5.99 -14.45 -5.09
N ARG A 215 6.95 -14.57 -6.03
CA ARG A 215 7.55 -15.86 -6.43
C ARG A 215 8.29 -16.53 -5.27
N LEU A 216 8.99 -15.74 -4.47
CA LEU A 216 9.69 -16.23 -3.28
C LEU A 216 8.70 -16.85 -2.27
N TYR A 217 7.61 -16.13 -1.95
CA TYR A 217 6.68 -16.58 -0.92
C TYR A 217 5.66 -17.63 -1.41
N ALA A 218 5.22 -17.57 -2.70
CA ALA A 218 4.27 -18.53 -3.24
C ALA A 218 4.90 -19.88 -3.57
N LYS A 219 6.15 -19.89 -4.07
CA LYS A 219 6.80 -21.09 -4.59
C LYS A 219 8.09 -21.47 -3.88
N GLY A 220 8.58 -20.63 -2.97
CA GLY A 220 9.88 -20.82 -2.36
C GLY A 220 11.02 -20.79 -3.40
N ASP A 221 10.86 -20.03 -4.49
CA ASP A 221 11.82 -20.00 -5.61
C ASP A 221 12.67 -18.72 -5.56
N PRO A 222 13.83 -18.75 -4.89
CA PRO A 222 14.72 -17.61 -4.78
C PRO A 222 15.41 -17.24 -6.11
N ASP A 223 15.53 -18.17 -7.06
CA ASP A 223 16.15 -17.89 -8.35
C ASP A 223 15.25 -17.03 -9.23
N SER A 224 13.98 -17.41 -9.36
CA SER A 224 13.00 -16.58 -10.06
C SER A 224 12.81 -15.23 -9.35
N ALA A 225 12.76 -15.20 -8.02
CA ALA A 225 12.67 -13.97 -7.26
C ALA A 225 13.84 -13.04 -7.59
N MET A 226 15.07 -13.57 -7.57
CA MET A 226 16.27 -12.81 -7.88
C MET A 226 16.27 -12.23 -9.30
N ALA A 227 15.79 -13.00 -10.30
CA ALA A 227 15.67 -12.53 -11.68
C ALA A 227 14.75 -11.32 -11.81
N TYR A 228 13.57 -11.35 -11.16
CA TYR A 228 12.65 -10.24 -11.15
C TYR A 228 13.17 -9.03 -10.36
N LEU A 229 13.83 -9.25 -9.22
CA LEU A 229 14.42 -8.16 -8.43
C LEU A 229 15.58 -7.49 -9.19
N GLN A 230 16.39 -8.26 -9.91
CA GLN A 230 17.43 -7.69 -10.79
C GLN A 230 16.80 -6.88 -11.92
N SER A 231 15.76 -7.40 -12.58
CA SER A 231 15.04 -6.66 -13.62
C SER A 231 14.44 -5.35 -13.08
N ALA A 232 13.95 -5.33 -11.82
CA ALA A 232 13.47 -4.12 -11.18
C ALA A 232 14.59 -3.08 -11.00
N ILE A 233 15.79 -3.51 -10.58
CA ILE A 233 16.97 -2.66 -10.44
C ILE A 233 17.42 -2.12 -11.81
N ASP A 234 17.37 -2.92 -12.84
CA ASP A 234 17.80 -2.54 -14.20
C ASP A 234 16.83 -1.49 -14.81
N VAL A 235 15.53 -1.62 -14.53
CA VAL A 235 14.49 -0.68 -14.99
C VAL A 235 14.57 0.66 -14.24
N ASP A 236 14.66 0.60 -12.92
CA ASP A 236 14.78 1.79 -12.08
C ASP A 236 15.85 1.57 -10.97
N PRO A 237 17.10 1.95 -11.25
CA PRO A 237 18.17 1.88 -10.26
C PRO A 237 17.92 2.73 -9.01
N SER A 238 16.95 3.63 -9.03
CA SER A 238 16.59 4.46 -7.87
C SER A 238 15.62 3.79 -6.91
N TYR A 239 15.11 2.60 -7.22
CA TYR A 239 14.17 1.87 -6.36
C TYR A 239 14.91 0.95 -5.38
N TRP A 240 15.36 1.51 -4.26
CA TRP A 240 16.19 0.83 -3.24
C TRP A 240 15.58 -0.46 -2.65
N PRO A 241 14.23 -0.66 -2.54
CA PRO A 241 13.70 -1.89 -1.96
C PRO A 241 14.15 -3.16 -2.72
N SER A 242 14.35 -3.06 -4.04
CA SER A 242 14.83 -4.20 -4.84
C SER A 242 16.23 -4.64 -4.45
N TYR A 243 17.12 -3.72 -4.09
CA TYR A 243 18.47 -4.07 -3.62
C TYR A 243 18.44 -4.81 -2.28
N LYS A 244 17.59 -4.32 -1.36
CA LYS A 244 17.42 -4.93 -0.04
C LYS A 244 16.92 -6.38 -0.19
N ASP A 245 15.83 -6.58 -0.92
CA ASP A 245 15.21 -7.89 -1.02
C ASP A 245 16.02 -8.86 -1.91
N ALA A 246 16.72 -8.36 -2.94
CA ALA A 246 17.73 -9.14 -3.66
C ALA A 246 18.86 -9.61 -2.74
N SER A 247 19.33 -8.77 -1.81
CA SER A 247 20.34 -9.18 -0.84
C SER A 247 19.84 -10.27 0.12
N ILE A 248 18.56 -10.22 0.51
CA ILE A 248 17.92 -11.25 1.33
C ILE A 248 17.84 -12.58 0.56
N CYS A 249 17.43 -12.56 -0.72
CA CYS A 249 17.44 -13.75 -1.57
C CYS A 249 18.84 -14.35 -1.71
N LEU A 250 19.86 -13.52 -1.94
CA LEU A 250 21.26 -13.95 -2.01
C LEU A 250 21.74 -14.55 -0.68
N LEU A 251 21.32 -13.98 0.44
CA LEU A 251 21.63 -14.50 1.76
C LEU A 251 21.01 -15.89 2.01
N GLN A 252 19.77 -16.11 1.56
CA GLN A 252 19.11 -17.42 1.61
C GLN A 252 19.83 -18.47 0.74
N LYS A 253 20.37 -18.05 -0.42
CA LYS A 253 21.18 -18.90 -1.31
C LYS A 253 22.60 -19.15 -0.81
N GLY A 254 23.01 -18.54 0.31
CA GLY A 254 24.39 -18.63 0.82
C GLY A 254 25.40 -17.73 0.10
N SER A 255 24.98 -16.92 -0.89
CA SER A 255 25.84 -15.98 -1.64
C SER A 255 26.12 -14.70 -0.84
N ILE A 256 26.70 -14.84 0.35
CA ILE A 256 26.84 -13.76 1.34
C ILE A 256 27.66 -12.57 0.81
N LYS A 257 28.70 -12.83 0.02
CA LYS A 257 29.56 -11.76 -0.55
C LYS A 257 28.74 -10.88 -1.49
N GLU A 258 28.00 -11.50 -2.40
CA GLU A 258 27.15 -10.78 -3.36
C GLU A 258 26.03 -10.01 -2.64
N ALA A 259 25.42 -10.59 -1.60
CA ALA A 259 24.44 -9.90 -0.77
C ALA A 259 25.02 -8.61 -0.14
N ALA A 260 26.24 -8.71 0.41
CA ALA A 260 26.92 -7.54 0.99
C ALA A 260 27.24 -6.47 -0.06
N GLU A 261 27.66 -6.85 -1.27
CA GLU A 261 27.93 -5.92 -2.38
C GLU A 261 26.66 -5.19 -2.83
N LYS A 262 25.55 -5.91 -2.98
CA LYS A 262 24.24 -5.29 -3.32
C LYS A 262 23.86 -4.20 -2.32
N ILE A 263 23.94 -4.49 -1.02
CA ILE A 263 23.61 -3.51 0.02
C ILE A 263 24.60 -2.35 0.05
N ARG A 264 25.91 -2.59 -0.13
CA ARG A 264 26.89 -1.51 -0.20
C ARG A 264 26.58 -0.57 -1.36
N THR A 265 26.30 -1.12 -2.55
CA THR A 265 25.86 -0.32 -3.71
C THR A 265 24.65 0.53 -3.37
N ALA A 266 23.63 -0.05 -2.73
CA ALA A 266 22.47 0.71 -2.32
C ALA A 266 22.83 1.81 -1.31
N LEU A 267 23.66 1.53 -0.30
CA LEU A 267 24.07 2.52 0.72
C LEU A 267 24.93 3.66 0.15
N THR A 268 25.61 3.49 -0.99
CA THR A 268 26.28 4.63 -1.67
C THR A 268 25.28 5.64 -2.23
N MET A 269 24.10 5.18 -2.64
CA MET A 269 23.02 6.02 -3.17
C MET A 269 22.09 6.55 -2.07
N TRP A 270 21.85 5.75 -1.03
CA TRP A 270 20.95 6.10 0.10
C TRP A 270 21.65 5.90 1.45
N PRO A 271 22.64 6.75 1.80
CA PRO A 271 23.43 6.58 3.02
C PRO A 271 22.63 6.75 4.33
N ASN A 272 21.48 7.39 4.27
CA ASN A 272 20.58 7.61 5.40
C ASN A 272 19.30 6.74 5.31
N ASN A 273 19.42 5.51 4.84
CA ASN A 273 18.28 4.58 4.78
C ASN A 273 18.38 3.53 5.90
N SER A 274 17.49 3.61 6.88
CA SER A 274 17.45 2.72 8.04
C SER A 274 17.32 1.24 7.67
N GLU A 275 16.52 0.91 6.63
CA GLU A 275 16.30 -0.48 6.21
C GLU A 275 17.54 -1.09 5.55
N LEU A 276 18.29 -0.31 4.79
CA LEU A 276 19.53 -0.77 4.19
C LEU A 276 20.62 -1.00 5.24
N HIS A 277 20.74 -0.12 6.24
CA HIS A 277 21.64 -0.33 7.37
C HIS A 277 21.26 -1.58 8.18
N GLU A 278 19.97 -1.80 8.41
CA GLU A 278 19.48 -3.01 9.08
C GLU A 278 19.83 -4.27 8.29
N ALA A 279 19.53 -4.30 6.99
CA ALA A 279 19.86 -5.43 6.12
C ALA A 279 21.37 -5.70 6.08
N PHE A 280 22.19 -4.66 6.01
CA PHE A 280 23.64 -4.80 6.07
C PHE A 280 24.11 -5.32 7.43
N GLY A 281 23.54 -4.83 8.51
CA GLY A 281 23.79 -5.33 9.87
C GLY A 281 23.49 -6.82 10.00
N LEU A 282 22.38 -7.29 9.42
CA LEU A 282 22.03 -8.71 9.40
C LEU A 282 23.04 -9.56 8.62
N ILE A 283 23.48 -9.10 7.45
CA ILE A 283 24.51 -9.77 6.65
C ILE A 283 25.84 -9.86 7.42
N LEU A 284 26.23 -8.76 8.07
CA LEU A 284 27.45 -8.72 8.88
C LEU A 284 27.38 -9.66 10.10
N LEU A 285 26.22 -9.73 10.74
CA LEU A 285 25.96 -10.67 11.84
C LEU A 285 26.16 -12.13 11.37
N LYS A 286 25.56 -12.49 10.21
CA LYS A 286 25.69 -13.84 9.62
C LYS A 286 27.13 -14.18 9.19
N THR A 287 27.97 -13.16 8.93
CA THR A 287 29.40 -13.35 8.59
C THR A 287 30.33 -13.32 9.80
N GLY A 288 29.81 -13.23 11.02
CA GLY A 288 30.60 -13.15 12.23
C GLY A 288 31.28 -11.80 12.48
N LYS A 289 30.97 -10.78 11.71
CA LYS A 289 31.53 -9.42 11.85
C LYS A 289 30.69 -8.61 12.85
N TYR A 290 30.68 -9.08 14.11
CA TYR A 290 29.75 -8.58 15.14
C TYR A 290 29.90 -7.08 15.44
N ASP A 291 31.14 -6.54 15.50
CA ASP A 291 31.34 -5.11 15.77
C ASP A 291 30.78 -4.23 14.64
N GLN A 292 30.96 -4.67 13.41
CA GLN A 292 30.40 -3.96 12.26
C GLN A 292 28.86 -4.08 12.23
N ALA A 293 28.30 -5.24 12.58
CA ALA A 293 26.86 -5.45 12.69
C ALA A 293 26.26 -4.52 13.75
N ILE A 294 26.89 -4.37 14.91
CA ILE A 294 26.48 -3.43 15.97
C ILE A 294 26.48 -1.99 15.46
N LEU A 295 27.54 -1.59 14.72
CA LEU A 295 27.63 -0.25 14.16
C LEU A 295 26.48 0.04 13.17
N GLU A 296 26.21 -0.87 12.25
CA GLU A 296 25.14 -0.70 11.26
C GLU A 296 23.74 -0.73 11.90
N ALA A 297 23.51 -1.60 12.89
CA ALA A 297 22.25 -1.61 13.63
C ALA A 297 22.02 -0.30 14.42
N ARG A 298 23.07 0.27 15.01
CA ARG A 298 23.01 1.60 15.67
C ARG A 298 22.73 2.72 14.66
N ARG A 299 23.32 2.67 13.46
CA ARG A 299 23.02 3.63 12.38
C ARG A 299 21.56 3.54 11.97
N ALA A 300 21.02 2.32 11.81
CA ALA A 300 19.61 2.11 11.50
C ALA A 300 18.68 2.77 12.53
N ILE A 301 18.98 2.60 13.84
CA ILE A 301 18.20 3.22 14.93
C ILE A 301 18.38 4.75 14.96
N ALA A 302 19.58 5.25 14.67
CA ALA A 302 19.84 6.69 14.62
C ALA A 302 19.07 7.40 13.51
N VAL A 303 18.90 6.73 12.36
CA VAL A 303 18.12 7.23 11.22
C VAL A 303 16.61 7.15 11.50
N ASP A 304 16.13 6.05 12.03
CA ASP A 304 14.72 5.89 12.45
C ASP A 304 14.61 5.28 13.85
N PRO A 305 14.50 6.13 14.90
CA PRO A 305 14.39 5.67 16.29
C PRO A 305 13.12 4.85 16.61
N ARG A 306 12.10 4.91 15.74
CA ARG A 306 10.85 4.15 15.92
C ARG A 306 10.96 2.71 15.38
N ARG A 307 12.09 2.39 14.77
CA ARG A 307 12.38 1.07 14.21
C ARG A 307 13.01 0.18 15.28
N TYR A 308 12.30 -0.84 15.69
CA TYR A 308 12.73 -1.76 16.77
C TYR A 308 13.44 -3.00 16.23
N SER A 309 13.27 -3.38 14.96
CA SER A 309 13.89 -4.58 14.38
C SER A 309 15.43 -4.60 14.45
N PRO A 310 16.18 -3.48 14.33
CA PRO A 310 17.63 -3.52 14.50
C PRO A 310 18.10 -3.89 15.93
N LEU A 311 17.21 -3.80 16.94
CA LEU A 311 17.53 -4.27 18.29
C LEU A 311 17.81 -5.77 18.35
N THR A 312 17.17 -6.56 17.45
CA THR A 312 17.41 -8.00 17.36
C THR A 312 18.84 -8.29 16.89
N ILE A 313 19.35 -7.49 15.95
CA ILE A 313 20.73 -7.59 15.46
C ILE A 313 21.73 -7.23 16.58
N LEU A 314 21.44 -6.15 17.34
CA LEU A 314 22.27 -5.78 18.51
C LEU A 314 22.29 -6.89 19.55
N ALA A 315 21.12 -7.42 19.91
CA ALA A 315 21.00 -8.50 20.88
C ALA A 315 21.80 -9.73 20.48
N GLU A 316 21.67 -10.17 19.22
CA GLU A 316 22.39 -11.34 18.74
C GLU A 316 23.90 -11.10 18.58
N ALA A 317 24.31 -9.91 18.13
CA ALA A 317 25.72 -9.58 18.04
C ALA A 317 26.38 -9.57 19.43
N PHE A 318 25.71 -9.01 20.45
CA PHE A 318 26.22 -9.05 21.84
C PHE A 318 26.20 -10.47 22.41
N ARG A 319 25.17 -11.26 22.14
CA ARG A 319 25.14 -12.70 22.51
C ARG A 319 26.33 -13.48 21.93
N LYS A 320 26.62 -13.28 20.63
CA LYS A 320 27.75 -13.93 19.94
C LYS A 320 29.11 -13.45 20.46
N LYS A 321 29.19 -12.22 20.98
CA LYS A 321 30.38 -11.70 21.66
C LYS A 321 30.52 -12.15 23.13
N GLY A 322 29.53 -12.84 23.68
CA GLY A 322 29.52 -13.29 25.08
C GLY A 322 28.97 -12.28 26.07
N ASP A 323 28.51 -11.10 25.63
CA ASP A 323 27.89 -10.13 26.51
C ASP A 323 26.39 -10.43 26.69
N ILE A 324 26.13 -11.42 27.53
CA ILE A 324 24.77 -11.91 27.79
C ILE A 324 23.89 -10.83 28.43
N GLY A 325 24.46 -9.94 29.23
CA GLY A 325 23.72 -8.85 29.88
C GLY A 325 23.11 -7.87 28.85
N LEU A 326 23.92 -7.39 27.91
CA LEU A 326 23.44 -6.52 26.84
C LEU A 326 22.50 -7.25 25.88
N ALA A 327 22.77 -8.52 25.56
CA ALA A 327 21.87 -9.32 24.73
C ALA A 327 20.45 -9.40 25.31
N VAL A 328 20.34 -9.69 26.62
CA VAL A 328 19.05 -9.69 27.33
C VAL A 328 18.39 -8.31 27.28
N ALA A 329 19.12 -7.24 27.59
CA ALA A 329 18.56 -5.89 27.62
C ALA A 329 17.98 -5.48 26.26
N TYR A 330 18.65 -5.80 25.13
CA TYR A 330 18.17 -5.46 23.81
C TYR A 330 16.95 -6.32 23.38
N TRP A 331 16.92 -7.63 23.76
CA TRP A 331 15.73 -8.46 23.52
C TRP A 331 14.55 -8.02 24.37
N GLU A 332 14.75 -7.70 25.65
CA GLU A 332 13.68 -7.15 26.50
C GLU A 332 13.11 -5.86 25.90
N LYS A 333 13.97 -4.92 25.48
CA LYS A 333 13.55 -3.68 24.82
C LYS A 333 12.78 -3.91 23.52
N PHE A 334 13.16 -4.90 22.73
CA PHE A 334 12.41 -5.29 21.54
C PHE A 334 11.02 -5.83 21.91
N LEU A 335 10.93 -6.67 22.93
CA LEU A 335 9.69 -7.28 23.39
C LEU A 335 8.76 -6.31 24.14
N GLU A 336 9.23 -5.17 24.62
CA GLU A 336 8.36 -4.07 25.10
C GLU A 336 7.39 -3.62 24.00
N LYS A 337 7.85 -3.60 22.77
CA LYS A 337 7.03 -3.21 21.59
C LYS A 337 6.29 -4.38 20.97
N TYR A 338 6.92 -5.54 20.94
CA TYR A 338 6.39 -6.76 20.30
C TYR A 338 6.33 -7.92 21.30
N PRO A 339 5.46 -7.85 22.33
CA PRO A 339 5.49 -8.77 23.45
C PRO A 339 5.29 -10.23 23.03
N ASP A 340 4.51 -10.50 21.99
CA ASP A 340 4.16 -11.82 21.52
C ASP A 340 5.08 -12.34 20.41
N ASN A 341 6.17 -11.63 20.11
CA ASN A 341 7.14 -12.11 19.14
C ASN A 341 7.83 -13.38 19.64
N LEU A 342 7.64 -14.48 18.93
CA LEU A 342 8.13 -15.80 19.34
C LEU A 342 9.65 -15.88 19.36
N GLN A 343 10.30 -15.32 18.33
CA GLN A 343 11.76 -15.33 18.23
C GLN A 343 12.43 -14.63 19.42
N GLY A 344 11.91 -13.46 19.82
CA GLY A 344 12.44 -12.74 20.97
C GLY A 344 12.21 -13.48 22.29
N ASN A 345 11.02 -14.09 22.46
CA ASN A 345 10.73 -14.88 23.65
C ASN A 345 11.60 -16.16 23.72
N PHE A 346 11.84 -16.86 22.60
CA PHE A 346 12.76 -18.01 22.55
C PHE A 346 14.21 -17.60 22.84
N ALA A 347 14.66 -16.49 22.27
CA ALA A 347 16.00 -15.96 22.56
C ALA A 347 16.18 -15.65 24.06
N LEU A 348 15.17 -15.04 24.69
CA LEU A 348 15.23 -14.76 26.12
C LEU A 348 15.21 -16.03 26.98
N ILE A 349 14.50 -17.08 26.58
CA ILE A 349 14.54 -18.38 27.29
C ILE A 349 15.97 -18.92 27.35
N GLU A 350 16.68 -18.97 26.23
CA GLU A 350 18.09 -19.40 26.20
C GLU A 350 18.98 -18.51 27.05
N LEU A 351 18.83 -17.18 26.95
CA LEU A 351 19.64 -16.21 27.65
C LEU A 351 19.40 -16.24 29.18
N TYR A 352 18.16 -16.34 29.63
CA TYR A 352 17.85 -16.45 31.05
C TYR A 352 18.32 -17.80 31.64
N PHE A 353 18.28 -18.86 30.84
CA PHE A 353 18.85 -20.15 31.25
C PHE A 353 20.37 -20.01 31.47
N VAL A 354 21.10 -19.41 30.55
CA VAL A 354 22.55 -19.14 30.66
C VAL A 354 22.86 -18.26 31.89
N GLN A 355 22.01 -17.25 32.18
CA GLN A 355 22.16 -16.38 33.35
C GLN A 355 21.73 -17.05 34.68
N ASN A 356 21.21 -18.29 34.64
CA ASN A 356 20.55 -18.96 35.77
C ASN A 356 19.43 -18.11 36.41
N ASN A 357 18.77 -17.26 35.60
CA ASN A 357 17.66 -16.42 36.06
C ASN A 357 16.32 -17.18 35.96
N ARG A 358 16.11 -18.10 36.94
CA ARG A 358 14.93 -18.98 36.97
C ARG A 358 13.62 -18.19 36.94
N GLY A 359 13.51 -17.07 37.65
CA GLY A 359 12.26 -16.32 37.77
C GLY A 359 11.80 -15.74 36.43
N LYS A 360 12.69 -15.13 35.66
CA LYS A 360 12.38 -14.60 34.33
C LYS A 360 12.17 -15.72 33.32
N LEU A 361 12.96 -16.81 33.40
CA LEU A 361 12.81 -17.97 32.55
C LEU A 361 11.39 -18.54 32.66
N PHE A 362 10.93 -18.84 33.89
CA PHE A 362 9.58 -19.40 34.13
C PHE A 362 8.48 -18.49 33.59
N ARG A 363 8.53 -17.21 33.86
CA ARG A 363 7.53 -16.25 33.36
C ARG A 363 7.44 -16.23 31.83
N THR A 364 8.58 -16.35 31.16
CA THR A 364 8.62 -16.36 29.69
C THR A 364 8.04 -17.66 29.12
N VAL A 365 8.38 -18.80 29.73
CA VAL A 365 7.82 -20.12 29.36
C VAL A 365 6.32 -20.16 29.62
N GLU A 366 5.84 -19.68 30.77
CA GLU A 366 4.41 -19.60 31.11
C GLU A 366 3.65 -18.74 30.07
N LYS A 367 4.20 -17.58 29.68
CA LYS A 367 3.65 -16.75 28.63
C LYS A 367 3.54 -17.50 27.30
N LEU A 368 4.60 -18.18 26.85
CA LEU A 368 4.57 -18.96 25.63
C LEU A 368 3.59 -20.13 25.71
N THR A 369 3.40 -20.72 26.89
CA THR A 369 2.41 -21.77 27.12
C THR A 369 0.99 -21.28 26.84
N THR A 370 0.68 -20.05 27.20
CA THR A 370 -0.63 -19.45 26.86
C THR A 370 -0.77 -19.20 25.37
N LEU A 371 0.30 -18.79 24.67
CA LEU A 371 0.30 -18.53 23.23
C LEU A 371 0.18 -19.82 22.41
N LYS A 372 0.82 -20.93 22.82
CA LYS A 372 0.73 -22.20 22.10
C LYS A 372 -0.66 -22.86 22.17
N ARG A 373 -1.49 -22.47 23.12
CA ARG A 373 -2.83 -23.04 23.37
C ARG A 373 -2.79 -24.57 23.58
N SER A 374 -3.60 -25.33 22.82
CA SER A 374 -3.69 -26.77 22.86
C SER A 374 -2.64 -27.54 22.07
N ARG A 375 -1.76 -26.85 21.31
CA ARG A 375 -0.69 -27.48 20.51
C ARG A 375 0.40 -28.08 21.41
N THR A 376 1.10 -29.12 20.93
CA THR A 376 2.35 -29.56 21.55
C THR A 376 3.46 -28.54 21.34
N TRP A 377 4.57 -28.61 22.08
CA TRP A 377 5.72 -27.70 21.84
C TRP A 377 6.35 -27.93 20.47
N ASP A 378 6.40 -29.17 19.98
CA ASP A 378 6.90 -29.48 18.65
C ASP A 378 6.03 -28.90 17.56
N GLU A 379 4.72 -29.07 17.64
CA GLU A 379 3.79 -28.46 16.68
C GLU A 379 3.88 -26.93 16.70
N PHE A 380 3.95 -26.31 17.87
CA PHE A 380 4.05 -24.85 18.00
C PHE A 380 5.36 -24.31 17.42
N MET A 381 6.50 -25.01 17.68
CA MET A 381 7.79 -24.60 17.12
C MET A 381 7.91 -24.87 15.63
N ASN A 382 7.39 -26.00 15.13
CA ASN A 382 7.41 -26.33 13.70
C ASN A 382 6.57 -25.36 12.88
N ASP A 383 5.37 -25.05 13.34
CA ASP A 383 4.48 -24.16 12.59
C ASP A 383 4.95 -22.70 12.54
N ASP A 384 5.60 -22.24 13.61
CA ASP A 384 5.87 -20.81 13.78
C ASP A 384 7.35 -20.44 13.54
N ILE A 385 8.32 -21.36 13.84
CA ILE A 385 9.76 -21.09 13.57
C ILE A 385 10.07 -21.17 12.07
N ASP A 386 9.51 -22.13 11.35
CA ASP A 386 9.78 -22.31 9.92
C ASP A 386 9.18 -21.18 9.06
N LYS A 387 8.17 -20.50 9.56
CA LYS A 387 7.56 -19.32 8.92
C LYS A 387 8.29 -18.01 9.21
N MET A 388 9.28 -18.03 10.11
CA MET A 388 10.06 -16.83 10.42
C MET A 388 10.95 -16.46 9.21
N ALA A 389 10.82 -15.21 8.74
CA ALA A 389 11.73 -14.63 7.75
C ALA A 389 13.19 -14.77 8.22
N PRO A 390 14.19 -14.66 7.33
CA PRO A 390 15.59 -14.71 7.71
C PRO A 390 15.86 -13.67 8.80
N ALA A 391 15.99 -14.18 10.00
CA ALA A 391 16.00 -13.42 11.23
C ALA A 391 17.40 -13.39 11.84
N ALA A 392 17.64 -12.44 12.72
CA ALA A 392 18.89 -12.34 13.46
C ALA A 392 19.15 -13.60 14.28
N PHE A 393 18.12 -14.11 14.96
CA PHE A 393 18.17 -15.31 15.80
C PHE A 393 17.48 -16.49 15.12
N SER A 394 18.11 -17.67 15.18
CA SER A 394 17.50 -18.94 14.83
C SER A 394 17.67 -19.87 16.03
N PRO A 395 16.58 -20.29 16.68
CA PRO A 395 16.64 -21.14 17.86
C PRO A 395 17.10 -22.55 17.51
N ASP A 396 17.86 -23.16 18.45
CA ASP A 396 18.11 -24.60 18.47
C ASP A 396 16.93 -25.28 19.13
N ARG A 397 16.14 -26.04 18.36
CA ARG A 397 14.88 -26.65 18.79
C ARG A 397 15.08 -27.64 19.93
N GLU A 398 16.04 -28.55 19.78
CA GLU A 398 16.30 -29.60 20.77
C GLU A 398 16.71 -28.99 22.11
N LYS A 399 17.62 -28.05 22.07
CA LYS A 399 18.07 -27.32 23.25
C LYS A 399 16.95 -26.50 23.91
N LEU A 400 16.09 -25.84 23.12
CA LEU A 400 14.92 -25.10 23.66
C LEU A 400 13.93 -26.04 24.36
N LEU A 401 13.61 -27.18 23.74
CA LEU A 401 12.74 -28.20 24.35
C LEU A 401 13.30 -28.70 25.67
N GLU A 402 14.59 -29.02 25.69
CA GLU A 402 15.26 -29.47 26.94
C GLU A 402 15.18 -28.38 28.04
N ILE A 403 15.40 -27.12 27.71
CA ILE A 403 15.30 -26.00 28.65
C ILE A 403 13.87 -25.84 29.19
N ILE A 404 12.87 -25.93 28.29
CA ILE A 404 11.46 -25.80 28.65
C ILE A 404 11.01 -26.98 29.54
N GLU A 405 11.34 -28.20 29.18
CA GLU A 405 11.01 -29.38 29.96
C GLU A 405 11.67 -29.35 31.35
N ASN A 406 12.95 -29.02 31.42
CA ASN A 406 13.66 -28.82 32.67
C ASN A 406 13.06 -27.69 33.53
N ALA A 407 12.50 -26.67 32.91
CA ALA A 407 11.80 -25.62 33.64
C ALA A 407 10.49 -26.14 34.26
N TYR A 408 9.77 -27.05 33.60
CA TYR A 408 8.55 -27.66 34.14
C TYR A 408 8.83 -28.73 35.23
N LEU A 409 9.80 -29.64 35.00
CA LEU A 409 10.11 -30.72 35.89
C LEU A 409 10.64 -30.26 37.27
N LYS A 410 11.22 -29.06 37.36
CA LYS A 410 11.71 -28.49 38.63
C LYS A 410 10.67 -27.68 39.38
N ARG A 411 9.43 -27.62 38.90
CA ARG A 411 8.28 -26.99 39.58
C ARG A 411 7.43 -28.03 40.36
N SER A 412 7.56 -29.33 40.03
CA SER A 412 7.00 -30.47 40.77
C SER A 412 7.98 -30.94 41.88
#